data_53528e09b712c94838895d285769f8d5
#
_entry.id   53528e09b712c94838895d285769f8d5
#
_cell.length_a   1.000
_cell.length_b   1.000
_cell.length_c   1.000
_cell.angle_alpha   90.00
_cell.angle_beta   90.00
_cell.angle_gamma   90.00
#
_symmetry.space_group_name_H-M   'P 1'
#
loop_
_entity.id
_entity.type
_entity.pdbx_description
1 polymer ?
#
loop_
_entity_poly.entity_id
_entity_poly.type
_entity_poly.pdbx_seq_one_letter_code
_entity_poly.pdbx_strand_id
1 'polypeptide(L)'
;LFMKYQGIYFMKKTLIALAVAASAAISGSAMAWTPNGNGGSVQLSGMLTPDVKVTPWEVKVGDAVKGLDAKINKGQKTVDIAVTKTIPILGIRTQATKAFKGRDGITPQIDYHGAINISAFSDNATTLTLDVMDAETSKKIGKLEAIFSAGAIGSMHARTLAGHRAVHATRVGDGFFGGVSKEPKGVNSDAVKALLPELIPDVADNFDSQGVRMEKDAHTIKFSTIGNTYSAYYASGVRAGQNLEVMLDSPASGDTPIKWKASLPVTVTYM
;
A
#
# COMPACT_ATOMS: atom_id res chain seq x y z
N LEU A 1 54.26 -9.11 32.32
CA LEU A 1 52.91 -9.55 32.70
C LEU A 1 51.94 -8.99 31.67
N PHE A 2 51.59 -9.78 30.66
CA PHE A 2 50.64 -9.40 29.60
C PHE A 2 49.26 -9.97 29.93
N MET A 3 48.29 -9.10 30.14
CA MET A 3 46.87 -9.49 30.17
C MET A 3 46.26 -9.28 28.78
N LYS A 4 45.80 -10.37 28.16
CA LYS A 4 44.99 -10.39 26.95
C LYS A 4 43.58 -10.03 27.30
N TYR A 5 43.06 -8.96 26.71
CA TYR A 5 41.59 -8.69 26.65
C TYR A 5 41.01 -9.47 25.47
N GLN A 6 40.18 -10.45 25.78
CA GLN A 6 39.29 -11.07 24.80
C GLN A 6 38.00 -10.24 24.73
N GLY A 7 37.75 -9.64 23.57
CA GLY A 7 36.51 -8.98 23.28
C GLY A 7 35.38 -9.96 23.07
N ILE A 8 34.36 -9.86 23.88
CA ILE A 8 33.14 -10.64 23.77
C ILE A 8 32.25 -9.94 22.75
N TYR A 9 32.13 -10.53 21.56
CA TYR A 9 31.10 -10.16 20.59
C TYR A 9 29.72 -10.67 21.07
N PHE A 10 28.94 -9.80 21.67
CA PHE A 10 27.53 -10.09 21.91
C PHE A 10 26.76 -9.91 20.62
N MET A 11 26.41 -11.00 20.01
CA MET A 11 25.42 -11.06 18.93
C MET A 11 24.07 -10.65 19.50
N LYS A 12 23.57 -9.50 19.06
CA LYS A 12 22.17 -9.10 19.23
C LYS A 12 21.29 -9.98 18.36
N LYS A 13 20.95 -11.14 18.86
CA LYS A 13 19.88 -11.98 18.31
C LYS A 13 18.77 -12.08 19.32
N THR A 14 17.62 -11.53 18.93
CA THR A 14 16.28 -11.99 19.29
C THR A 14 15.85 -11.88 20.74
N LEU A 15 15.27 -10.76 21.08
CA LEU A 15 14.31 -10.66 22.17
C LEU A 15 12.89 -10.47 21.60
N ILE A 16 12.41 -11.46 20.83
CA ILE A 16 11.01 -11.62 20.49
C ILE A 16 10.67 -13.09 20.77
N ALA A 17 10.77 -13.49 22.01
CA ALA A 17 10.24 -14.76 22.47
C ALA A 17 10.26 -14.80 24.00
N LEU A 18 9.58 -13.86 24.64
CA LEU A 18 9.25 -14.02 26.06
C LEU A 18 8.11 -13.10 26.46
N ALA A 19 6.90 -13.42 26.04
CA ALA A 19 5.70 -12.86 26.63
C ALA A 19 4.49 -13.79 26.49
N VAL A 20 4.70 -15.09 26.59
CA VAL A 20 3.60 -16.04 26.75
C VAL A 20 3.89 -16.91 27.96
N ALA A 21 3.98 -16.30 29.09
CA ALA A 21 3.89 -16.97 30.39
C ALA A 21 3.53 -15.94 31.46
N ALA A 22 2.53 -15.10 31.23
CA ALA A 22 1.76 -14.58 32.33
C ALA A 22 0.72 -15.66 32.64
N SER A 23 1.16 -16.71 33.33
CA SER A 23 0.27 -17.58 34.06
C SER A 23 -0.68 -16.70 34.86
N ALA A 24 -1.96 -16.76 34.53
CA ALA A 24 -3.01 -16.24 35.35
C ALA A 24 -2.82 -16.84 36.74
N ALA A 25 -2.22 -16.09 37.65
CA ALA A 25 -2.38 -16.31 39.04
C ALA A 25 -3.87 -16.06 39.32
N ILE A 26 -4.68 -17.07 39.10
CA ILE A 26 -6.02 -17.12 39.65
C ILE A 26 -5.75 -17.17 41.16
N SER A 27 -5.70 -16.00 41.80
CA SER A 27 -5.88 -15.91 43.24
C SER A 27 -7.28 -16.45 43.45
N GLY A 28 -7.35 -17.73 43.81
CA GLY A 28 -8.59 -18.38 44.19
C GLY A 28 -9.16 -17.68 45.42
N SER A 29 -9.95 -16.65 45.21
CA SER A 29 -10.89 -16.22 46.22
C SER A 29 -11.90 -17.37 46.35
N ALA A 30 -11.82 -18.09 47.46
CA ALA A 30 -12.79 -19.12 47.79
C ALA A 30 -14.19 -18.49 47.66
N MET A 31 -15.01 -19.04 46.76
CA MET A 31 -16.41 -18.63 46.65
C MET A 31 -17.12 -19.02 47.94
N ALA A 32 -17.32 -18.05 48.83
CA ALA A 32 -18.04 -18.25 50.08
C ALA A 32 -19.53 -17.93 49.89
N TRP A 33 -20.40 -18.82 50.34
CA TRP A 33 -21.84 -18.58 50.40
C TRP A 33 -22.13 -17.52 51.46
N THR A 34 -22.70 -16.40 51.06
CA THR A 34 -23.07 -15.30 51.95
C THR A 34 -24.57 -15.35 52.24
N PRO A 35 -25.01 -15.56 53.51
CA PRO A 35 -26.43 -15.48 53.86
C PRO A 35 -26.98 -14.10 53.50
N ASN A 36 -28.13 -14.06 52.81
CA ASN A 36 -28.76 -12.83 52.31
C ASN A 36 -27.90 -12.01 51.34
N GLY A 37 -26.98 -12.64 50.63
CA GLY A 37 -26.13 -11.97 49.64
C GLY A 37 -26.92 -11.36 48.48
N ASN A 38 -26.58 -10.13 48.07
CA ASN A 38 -27.27 -9.37 47.04
C ASN A 38 -26.65 -9.54 45.64
N GLY A 39 -25.74 -10.49 45.50
CA GLY A 39 -24.97 -10.67 44.25
C GLY A 39 -23.68 -9.83 44.24
N GLY A 40 -23.03 -9.77 43.10
CA GLY A 40 -21.77 -9.05 42.88
C GLY A 40 -21.43 -9.03 41.40
N SER A 41 -20.29 -8.47 41.07
CA SER A 41 -19.77 -8.45 39.66
C SER A 41 -18.56 -9.37 39.54
N VAL A 42 -18.52 -10.12 38.43
CA VAL A 42 -17.35 -10.87 38.02
C VAL A 42 -16.65 -10.08 36.90
N GLN A 43 -15.38 -9.79 37.12
CA GLN A 43 -14.57 -9.12 36.08
C GLN A 43 -13.83 -10.18 35.26
N LEU A 44 -13.97 -10.07 33.96
CA LEU A 44 -13.25 -10.89 32.99
C LEU A 44 -12.32 -9.97 32.19
N SER A 45 -11.05 -10.33 32.13
CA SER A 45 -10.05 -9.59 31.32
C SER A 45 -9.13 -10.55 30.59
N GLY A 46 -8.63 -10.13 29.49
CA GLY A 46 -7.70 -10.90 28.65
C GLY A 46 -7.02 -10.00 27.64
N MET A 47 -6.01 -10.52 26.98
CA MET A 47 -5.30 -9.85 25.90
C MET A 47 -5.66 -10.52 24.58
N LEU A 48 -6.05 -9.71 23.60
CA LEU A 48 -6.19 -10.14 22.21
C LEU A 48 -4.94 -9.70 21.46
N THR A 49 -4.08 -10.66 21.11
CA THR A 49 -2.87 -10.38 20.32
C THR A 49 -3.20 -10.62 18.86
N PRO A 50 -3.03 -9.61 17.97
CA PRO A 50 -3.24 -9.79 16.55
C PRO A 50 -2.29 -10.85 15.98
N ASP A 51 -2.82 -11.76 15.17
CA ASP A 51 -2.02 -12.68 14.38
C ASP A 51 -1.39 -11.92 13.19
N VAL A 52 -0.10 -11.64 13.29
CA VAL A 52 0.63 -10.94 12.22
C VAL A 52 0.96 -11.92 11.12
N LYS A 53 0.21 -11.85 10.04
CA LYS A 53 0.44 -12.69 8.84
C LYS A 53 1.80 -12.36 8.23
N VAL A 54 2.74 -13.29 8.28
CA VAL A 54 4.03 -13.15 7.62
C VAL A 54 3.84 -13.28 6.11
N THR A 55 4.16 -12.22 5.37
CA THR A 55 4.11 -12.21 3.89
C THR A 55 5.49 -11.96 3.30
N PRO A 56 5.75 -12.31 2.03
CA PRO A 56 7.03 -12.02 1.38
C PRO A 56 7.14 -10.58 0.87
N TRP A 57 6.24 -9.70 1.30
CA TRP A 57 6.13 -8.33 0.80
C TRP A 57 6.58 -7.30 1.81
N GLU A 58 7.12 -6.22 1.31
CA GLU A 58 7.23 -4.95 2.01
C GLU A 58 6.44 -3.87 1.27
N VAL A 59 5.89 -2.94 2.04
CA VAL A 59 4.99 -1.89 1.56
C VAL A 59 5.56 -0.53 1.95
N LYS A 60 5.51 0.42 1.01
CA LYS A 60 5.91 1.80 1.21
C LYS A 60 4.74 2.70 0.82
N VAL A 61 4.30 3.54 1.72
CA VAL A 61 3.28 4.56 1.46
C VAL A 61 3.97 5.90 1.31
N GLY A 62 3.49 6.70 0.36
CA GLY A 62 4.04 8.04 0.12
C GLY A 62 3.84 8.98 1.32
N ASP A 63 4.75 9.93 1.46
CA ASP A 63 4.67 10.96 2.49
C ASP A 63 3.59 12.00 2.16
N ALA A 64 3.16 12.74 3.19
CA ALA A 64 2.26 13.87 3.02
C ALA A 64 2.92 14.97 2.17
N VAL A 65 2.25 15.40 1.11
CA VAL A 65 2.71 16.49 0.24
C VAL A 65 2.16 17.81 0.75
N LYS A 66 3.05 18.78 0.90
CA LYS A 66 2.74 20.15 1.32
C LYS A 66 3.20 21.14 0.25
N GLY A 67 2.69 22.39 0.33
CA GLY A 67 3.08 23.43 -0.63
C GLY A 67 2.46 23.27 -2.01
N LEU A 68 1.31 22.61 -2.09
CA LEU A 68 0.47 22.56 -3.29
C LEU A 68 -0.35 23.87 -3.38
N ASP A 69 0.36 25.00 -3.49
CA ASP A 69 -0.24 26.31 -3.50
C ASP A 69 -0.51 26.79 -4.93
N ALA A 70 -1.64 27.45 -5.12
CA ALA A 70 -2.00 28.06 -6.40
C ALA A 70 -2.79 29.37 -6.18
N LYS A 71 -2.82 30.21 -7.21
CA LYS A 71 -3.63 31.44 -7.20
C LYS A 71 -4.99 31.13 -7.80
N ILE A 72 -6.04 31.58 -7.13
CA ILE A 72 -7.41 31.51 -7.62
C ILE A 72 -8.02 32.92 -7.62
N ASN A 73 -8.68 33.30 -8.71
CA ASN A 73 -9.33 34.61 -8.81
C ASN A 73 -10.74 34.57 -8.22
N LYS A 74 -11.24 35.72 -7.79
CA LYS A 74 -12.63 35.89 -7.37
C LYS A 74 -13.59 35.40 -8.46
N GLY A 75 -14.56 34.59 -8.09
CA GLY A 75 -15.53 34.00 -9.00
C GLY A 75 -15.06 32.72 -9.71
N GLN A 76 -13.80 32.37 -9.62
CA GLN A 76 -13.25 31.12 -10.19
C GLN A 76 -13.64 29.92 -9.32
N LYS A 77 -13.90 28.78 -9.96
CA LYS A 77 -14.17 27.50 -9.29
C LYS A 77 -13.06 26.48 -9.46
N THR A 78 -12.31 26.56 -10.55
CA THR A 78 -11.31 25.54 -10.91
C THR A 78 -9.93 26.16 -10.92
N VAL A 79 -8.95 25.42 -10.39
CA VAL A 79 -7.55 25.82 -10.40
C VAL A 79 -6.66 24.60 -10.63
N ASP A 80 -5.68 24.76 -11.53
CA ASP A 80 -4.65 23.76 -11.79
C ASP A 80 -3.42 24.02 -10.93
N ILE A 81 -2.93 22.96 -10.30
CA ILE A 81 -1.73 22.98 -9.47
C ILE A 81 -0.69 22.08 -10.16
N ALA A 82 0.41 22.65 -10.63
CA ALA A 82 1.45 21.91 -11.31
C ALA A 82 2.21 20.99 -10.34
N VAL A 83 2.31 19.71 -10.69
CA VAL A 83 3.13 18.73 -9.97
C VAL A 83 4.56 18.82 -10.46
N THR A 84 5.40 19.50 -9.71
CA THR A 84 6.82 19.73 -10.06
C THR A 84 7.73 18.53 -9.75
N LYS A 85 7.31 17.67 -8.83
CA LYS A 85 7.99 16.42 -8.45
C LYS A 85 6.98 15.31 -8.38
N THR A 86 7.35 14.12 -8.82
CA THR A 86 6.50 12.93 -8.70
C THR A 86 6.03 12.75 -7.26
N ILE A 87 4.74 12.50 -7.09
CA ILE A 87 4.09 12.22 -5.80
C ILE A 87 3.90 10.70 -5.71
N PRO A 88 4.76 9.98 -4.98
CA PRO A 88 4.58 8.56 -4.71
C PRO A 88 3.30 8.34 -3.89
N ILE A 89 2.55 7.27 -4.18
CA ILE A 89 1.36 6.92 -3.40
C ILE A 89 1.55 5.59 -2.68
N LEU A 90 1.82 4.52 -3.42
CA LEU A 90 1.99 3.19 -2.86
C LEU A 90 3.03 2.39 -3.64
N GLY A 91 3.97 1.80 -2.92
CA GLY A 91 4.89 0.79 -3.41
C GLY A 91 4.69 -0.53 -2.69
N ILE A 92 4.73 -1.64 -3.43
CA ILE A 92 4.78 -3.00 -2.89
C ILE A 92 5.87 -3.74 -3.64
N ARG A 93 6.77 -4.39 -2.93
CA ARG A 93 7.82 -5.20 -3.54
C ARG A 93 8.13 -6.45 -2.72
N THR A 94 8.74 -7.42 -3.35
CA THR A 94 9.29 -8.58 -2.67
C THR A 94 10.35 -8.15 -1.66
N GLN A 95 10.33 -8.67 -0.42
CA GLN A 95 11.30 -8.34 0.64
C GLN A 95 12.72 -8.81 0.31
N ALA A 96 12.83 -10.03 -0.23
CA ALA A 96 14.12 -10.63 -0.55
C ALA A 96 14.48 -10.42 -2.02
N THR A 97 15.77 -10.36 -2.33
CA THR A 97 16.28 -10.30 -3.71
C THR A 97 16.17 -11.61 -4.48
N LYS A 98 15.66 -12.66 -3.82
CA LYS A 98 15.36 -13.97 -4.43
C LYS A 98 13.86 -14.21 -4.45
N ALA A 99 13.40 -14.89 -5.51
CA ALA A 99 12.01 -15.30 -5.65
C ALA A 99 11.54 -16.14 -4.46
N PHE A 100 10.31 -15.90 -4.02
CA PHE A 100 9.65 -16.61 -2.92
C PHE A 100 8.77 -17.75 -3.44
N LYS A 101 8.48 -18.73 -2.58
CA LYS A 101 7.57 -19.84 -2.90
C LYS A 101 6.11 -19.41 -2.77
N GLY A 102 5.29 -19.80 -3.76
CA GLY A 102 3.86 -19.57 -3.72
C GLY A 102 3.17 -20.30 -2.57
N ARG A 103 2.21 -19.63 -1.95
CA ARG A 103 1.34 -20.17 -0.90
C ARG A 103 0.07 -19.33 -0.77
N ASP A 104 -0.97 -19.88 -0.20
CA ASP A 104 -2.20 -19.16 0.06
C ASP A 104 -1.99 -18.01 1.06
N GLY A 105 -2.77 -16.98 0.91
CA GLY A 105 -2.81 -15.89 1.84
C GLY A 105 -1.71 -14.85 1.69
N ILE A 106 -1.01 -14.79 0.55
CA ILE A 106 0.05 -13.82 0.31
C ILE A 106 -0.16 -12.95 -0.94
N THR A 107 -1.26 -13.10 -1.65
CA THR A 107 -1.54 -12.31 -2.86
C THR A 107 -2.04 -10.92 -2.49
N PRO A 108 -1.27 -9.83 -2.78
CA PRO A 108 -1.66 -8.47 -2.42
C PRO A 108 -2.92 -8.04 -3.14
N GLN A 109 -3.84 -7.45 -2.40
CA GLN A 109 -5.05 -6.76 -2.87
C GLN A 109 -4.97 -5.32 -2.41
N ILE A 110 -5.31 -4.37 -3.26
CA ILE A 110 -5.19 -2.93 -3.00
C ILE A 110 -6.58 -2.32 -3.03
N ASP A 111 -6.88 -1.47 -2.06
CA ASP A 111 -8.11 -0.70 -2.03
C ASP A 111 -7.78 0.79 -1.86
N TYR A 112 -8.17 1.57 -2.85
CA TYR A 112 -8.12 3.04 -2.84
C TYR A 112 -9.47 3.66 -2.46
N HIS A 113 -10.36 2.88 -1.87
CA HIS A 113 -11.67 3.31 -1.35
C HIS A 113 -12.50 4.09 -2.38
N GLY A 114 -12.49 3.62 -3.62
CA GLY A 114 -13.25 4.22 -4.72
C GLY A 114 -12.63 5.48 -5.35
N ALA A 115 -11.45 5.90 -4.89
CA ALA A 115 -10.78 7.08 -5.44
C ALA A 115 -10.27 6.91 -6.88
N ILE A 116 -10.13 5.67 -7.38
CA ILE A 116 -9.73 5.37 -8.76
C ILE A 116 -10.70 4.40 -9.43
N ASN A 117 -10.77 4.44 -10.76
CA ASN A 117 -11.54 3.49 -11.55
C ASN A 117 -10.61 2.49 -12.26
N ILE A 118 -10.49 1.28 -11.71
CA ILE A 118 -9.62 0.23 -12.25
C ILE A 118 -10.04 -0.29 -13.64
N SER A 119 -11.28 -0.05 -14.04
CA SER A 119 -11.78 -0.41 -15.38
C SER A 119 -11.49 0.65 -16.45
N ALA A 120 -11.08 1.86 -16.03
CA ALA A 120 -10.81 2.99 -16.92
C ALA A 120 -9.30 3.21 -17.18
N PHE A 121 -8.45 2.28 -16.79
CA PHE A 121 -7.02 2.39 -17.10
C PHE A 121 -6.77 2.40 -18.61
N SER A 122 -5.91 3.32 -19.02
CA SER A 122 -5.33 3.40 -20.36
C SER A 122 -3.88 3.82 -20.22
N ASP A 123 -2.97 3.12 -20.87
CA ASP A 123 -1.52 3.43 -20.85
C ASP A 123 -0.96 3.54 -19.41
N ASN A 124 -1.30 2.58 -18.54
CA ASN A 124 -0.92 2.53 -17.13
C ASN A 124 -1.43 3.71 -16.28
N ALA A 125 -2.46 4.41 -16.72
CA ALA A 125 -3.02 5.57 -16.03
C ALA A 125 -4.55 5.53 -15.97
N THR A 126 -5.10 6.15 -14.91
CA THR A 126 -6.54 6.39 -14.73
C THR A 126 -6.74 7.69 -13.97
N THR A 127 -7.99 8.10 -13.76
CA THR A 127 -8.29 9.29 -12.97
C THR A 127 -8.34 8.94 -11.48
N LEU A 128 -7.67 9.76 -10.69
CA LEU A 128 -7.81 9.85 -9.24
C LEU A 128 -8.79 10.98 -8.92
N THR A 129 -9.79 10.72 -8.09
CA THR A 129 -10.73 11.72 -7.60
C THR A 129 -10.77 11.70 -6.09
N LEU A 130 -10.52 12.83 -5.44
CA LEU A 130 -10.55 13.00 -3.99
C LEU A 130 -11.50 14.12 -3.58
N ASP A 131 -12.10 14.00 -2.40
CA ASP A 131 -12.81 15.11 -1.78
C ASP A 131 -11.80 16.15 -1.26
N VAL A 132 -12.05 17.43 -1.57
CA VAL A 132 -11.31 18.56 -1.02
C VAL A 132 -12.08 19.10 0.17
N MET A 133 -11.40 19.13 1.31
CA MET A 133 -11.94 19.60 2.57
C MET A 133 -11.30 20.92 2.95
N ASP A 134 -12.07 21.80 3.52
CA ASP A 134 -11.53 22.97 4.23
C ASP A 134 -10.65 22.50 5.39
N ALA A 135 -9.43 23.02 5.46
CA ALA A 135 -8.43 22.53 6.42
C ALA A 135 -8.79 22.83 7.89
N GLU A 136 -9.57 23.89 8.14
CA GLU A 136 -9.93 24.36 9.48
C GLU A 136 -11.25 23.71 9.95
N THR A 137 -12.28 23.75 9.10
CA THR A 137 -13.62 23.27 9.47
C THR A 137 -13.86 21.80 9.15
N SER A 138 -12.98 21.17 8.34
CA SER A 138 -13.15 19.82 7.80
C SER A 138 -14.47 19.62 7.03
N LYS A 139 -15.05 20.67 6.50
CA LYS A 139 -16.20 20.59 5.59
C LYS A 139 -15.71 20.34 4.18
N LYS A 140 -16.45 19.55 3.40
CA LYS A 140 -16.19 19.40 1.98
C LYS A 140 -16.47 20.72 1.28
N ILE A 141 -15.53 21.13 0.44
CA ILE A 141 -15.56 22.37 -0.33
C ILE A 141 -15.33 22.14 -1.82
N GLY A 142 -15.07 20.92 -2.25
CA GLY A 142 -14.85 20.62 -3.65
C GLY A 142 -14.32 19.21 -3.89
N LYS A 143 -13.73 19.03 -5.07
CA LYS A 143 -13.04 17.81 -5.50
C LYS A 143 -11.67 18.14 -6.07
N LEU A 144 -10.76 17.17 -5.98
CA LEU A 144 -9.48 17.17 -6.67
C LEU A 144 -9.46 16.01 -7.65
N GLU A 145 -9.08 16.29 -8.90
CA GLU A 145 -8.81 15.27 -9.90
C GLU A 145 -7.34 15.31 -10.33
N ALA A 146 -6.79 14.14 -10.61
CA ALA A 146 -5.41 13.99 -11.10
C ALA A 146 -5.27 12.75 -11.97
N ILE A 147 -4.23 12.71 -12.80
CA ILE A 147 -3.84 11.49 -13.51
C ILE A 147 -3.08 10.60 -12.53
N PHE A 148 -3.69 9.48 -12.19
CA PHE A 148 -3.09 8.43 -11.37
C PHE A 148 -2.38 7.44 -12.26
N SER A 149 -1.08 7.29 -12.11
CA SER A 149 -0.26 6.30 -12.81
C SER A 149 0.05 5.14 -11.89
N ALA A 150 -0.10 3.91 -12.41
CA ALA A 150 0.21 2.71 -11.66
C ALA A 150 0.53 1.54 -12.58
N GLY A 151 1.27 0.59 -12.03
CA GLY A 151 1.55 -0.66 -12.70
C GLY A 151 2.23 -1.66 -11.79
N ALA A 152 2.39 -2.87 -12.30
CA ALA A 152 3.14 -3.92 -11.63
C ALA A 152 3.87 -4.78 -12.65
N ILE A 153 4.98 -5.36 -12.21
CA ILE A 153 5.74 -6.37 -12.95
C ILE A 153 5.92 -7.58 -12.05
N GLY A 154 5.75 -8.76 -12.62
CA GLY A 154 5.94 -10.02 -11.91
C GLY A 154 6.72 -11.03 -12.72
N SER A 155 7.51 -11.84 -12.02
CA SER A 155 8.12 -13.05 -12.54
C SER A 155 7.54 -14.28 -11.86
N MET A 156 7.43 -15.35 -12.61
CA MET A 156 6.99 -16.66 -12.14
C MET A 156 7.85 -17.73 -12.77
N HIS A 157 8.23 -18.72 -11.98
CA HIS A 157 8.85 -19.93 -12.46
C HIS A 157 8.11 -21.15 -11.90
N ALA A 158 7.62 -22.00 -12.78
CA ALA A 158 7.02 -23.28 -12.52
C ALA A 158 7.88 -24.39 -13.11
N ARG A 159 7.51 -25.65 -12.88
CA ARG A 159 8.29 -26.79 -13.37
C ARG A 159 8.52 -26.79 -14.89
N THR A 160 7.52 -26.33 -15.67
CA THR A 160 7.54 -26.39 -17.14
C THR A 160 7.27 -25.03 -17.80
N LEU A 161 7.05 -23.99 -17.02
CA LEU A 161 6.69 -22.66 -17.50
C LEU A 161 7.40 -21.60 -16.68
N ALA A 162 7.94 -20.61 -17.34
CA ALA A 162 8.46 -19.41 -16.71
C ALA A 162 7.90 -18.18 -17.42
N GLY A 163 7.68 -17.10 -16.69
CA GLY A 163 7.15 -15.84 -17.23
C GLY A 163 7.69 -14.63 -16.48
N HIS A 164 7.93 -13.55 -17.20
CA HIS A 164 8.28 -12.24 -16.66
C HIS A 164 7.47 -11.20 -17.44
N ARG A 165 6.51 -10.54 -16.79
CA ARG A 165 5.46 -9.76 -17.50
C ARG A 165 4.98 -8.57 -16.69
N ALA A 166 4.43 -7.59 -17.40
CA ALA A 166 3.53 -6.61 -16.81
C ALA A 166 2.25 -7.29 -16.30
N VAL A 167 1.66 -6.75 -15.25
CA VAL A 167 0.53 -7.37 -14.55
C VAL A 167 -0.73 -6.53 -14.73
N HIS A 168 -1.83 -7.18 -15.10
CA HIS A 168 -3.19 -6.70 -14.91
C HIS A 168 -3.94 -7.63 -13.95
N ALA A 169 -5.06 -7.20 -13.38
CA ALA A 169 -5.81 -7.99 -12.41
C ALA A 169 -7.31 -7.94 -12.71
N THR A 170 -7.87 -9.03 -13.18
CA THR A 170 -9.26 -9.10 -13.66
C THR A 170 -10.26 -9.20 -12.51
N ARG A 171 -9.88 -9.87 -11.42
CA ARG A 171 -10.76 -10.20 -10.29
C ARG A 171 -10.01 -10.26 -8.98
N VAL A 172 -10.76 -10.20 -7.90
CA VAL A 172 -10.26 -10.45 -6.54
C VAL A 172 -9.48 -11.78 -6.49
N GLY A 173 -8.32 -11.77 -5.86
CA GLY A 173 -7.38 -12.88 -5.80
C GLY A 173 -6.30 -12.87 -6.91
N ASP A 174 -6.44 -12.05 -7.95
CA ASP A 174 -5.33 -11.75 -8.85
C ASP A 174 -4.38 -10.75 -8.16
N GLY A 175 -3.09 -10.86 -8.40
CA GLY A 175 -2.08 -10.03 -7.76
C GLY A 175 -2.25 -8.55 -8.09
N PHE A 176 -2.19 -7.73 -7.05
CA PHE A 176 -2.37 -6.29 -7.10
C PHE A 176 -3.75 -5.83 -7.59
N PHE A 177 -4.78 -6.70 -7.51
CA PHE A 177 -6.16 -6.31 -7.82
C PHE A 177 -6.55 -5.05 -7.02
N GLY A 178 -7.21 -4.11 -7.69
CA GLY A 178 -7.58 -2.82 -7.14
C GLY A 178 -6.54 -1.71 -7.35
N GLY A 179 -5.28 -2.06 -7.69
CA GLY A 179 -4.21 -1.09 -7.94
C GLY A 179 -3.72 -1.04 -9.39
N VAL A 180 -4.00 -2.05 -10.19
CA VAL A 180 -3.63 -2.12 -11.61
C VAL A 180 -4.87 -2.18 -12.50
N SER A 181 -4.68 -2.06 -13.82
CA SER A 181 -5.77 -2.22 -14.78
C SER A 181 -6.49 -3.54 -14.61
N LYS A 182 -7.81 -3.49 -14.74
CA LYS A 182 -8.65 -4.70 -14.76
C LYS A 182 -8.50 -5.51 -16.05
N GLU A 183 -8.07 -4.87 -17.13
CA GLU A 183 -7.94 -5.47 -18.44
C GLU A 183 -6.52 -5.27 -19.03
N PRO A 184 -6.01 -6.22 -19.83
CA PRO A 184 -4.67 -6.11 -20.41
C PRO A 184 -4.51 -4.88 -21.32
N LYS A 185 -5.56 -4.43 -21.99
CA LYS A 185 -5.52 -3.24 -22.86
C LYS A 185 -5.21 -1.93 -22.13
N GLY A 186 -5.42 -1.87 -20.82
CA GLY A 186 -5.08 -0.71 -19.98
C GLY A 186 -3.61 -0.67 -19.56
N VAL A 187 -2.84 -1.72 -19.89
CA VAL A 187 -1.43 -1.85 -19.52
C VAL A 187 -0.54 -1.62 -20.74
N ASN A 188 0.35 -0.65 -20.66
CA ASN A 188 1.45 -0.49 -21.61
C ASN A 188 2.68 -1.23 -21.06
N SER A 189 2.91 -2.44 -21.55
CA SER A 189 4.00 -3.31 -21.11
C SER A 189 5.39 -2.77 -21.48
N ASP A 190 5.51 -2.00 -22.54
CA ASP A 190 6.78 -1.39 -22.95
C ASP A 190 7.15 -0.23 -22.01
N ALA A 191 6.17 0.57 -21.59
CA ALA A 191 6.38 1.75 -20.77
C ALA A 191 6.47 1.44 -19.25
N VAL A 192 5.79 0.40 -18.77
CA VAL A 192 5.63 0.12 -17.32
C VAL A 192 6.97 -0.06 -16.60
N LYS A 193 7.96 -0.65 -17.25
CA LYS A 193 9.29 -0.88 -16.67
C LYS A 193 10.02 0.44 -16.32
N ALA A 194 9.86 1.46 -17.13
CA ALA A 194 10.42 2.79 -16.88
C ALA A 194 9.53 3.60 -15.90
N LEU A 195 8.22 3.42 -15.99
CA LEU A 195 7.25 4.13 -15.16
C LEU A 195 7.42 3.82 -13.66
N LEU A 196 7.57 2.55 -13.30
CA LEU A 196 7.54 2.17 -11.87
C LEU A 196 8.69 2.78 -11.06
N PRO A 197 9.97 2.79 -11.51
CA PRO A 197 11.04 3.51 -10.83
C PRO A 197 10.91 5.03 -10.87
N GLU A 198 10.20 5.60 -11.86
CA GLU A 198 9.87 7.03 -11.87
C GLU A 198 8.91 7.39 -10.73
N LEU A 199 7.97 6.50 -10.43
CA LEU A 199 7.02 6.67 -9.32
C LEU A 199 7.67 6.42 -7.96
N ILE A 200 8.45 5.34 -7.83
CA ILE A 200 9.18 4.96 -6.61
C ILE A 200 10.54 4.40 -7.02
N PRO A 201 11.63 5.16 -6.86
CA PRO A 201 12.94 4.82 -7.43
C PRO A 201 13.50 3.45 -7.05
N ASP A 202 13.31 3.03 -5.81
CA ASP A 202 13.84 1.77 -5.24
C ASP A 202 12.88 0.58 -5.34
N VAL A 203 11.75 0.71 -6.05
CA VAL A 203 10.69 -0.31 -6.06
C VAL A 203 11.14 -1.64 -6.71
N ALA A 204 12.07 -1.58 -7.63
CA ALA A 204 12.56 -2.76 -8.38
C ALA A 204 13.83 -3.40 -7.80
N ASP A 205 14.43 -2.85 -6.73
CA ASP A 205 15.76 -3.28 -6.23
C ASP A 205 15.80 -4.74 -5.79
N ASN A 206 14.70 -5.26 -5.28
CA ASN A 206 14.60 -6.66 -4.84
C ASN A 206 14.00 -7.60 -5.90
N PHE A 207 13.77 -7.11 -7.11
CA PHE A 207 13.12 -7.93 -8.13
C PHE A 207 14.05 -8.97 -8.73
N ASP A 208 13.61 -10.23 -8.70
CA ASP A 208 14.25 -11.37 -9.34
C ASP A 208 13.48 -11.75 -10.61
N SER A 209 14.07 -11.50 -11.77
CA SER A 209 13.49 -11.93 -13.05
C SER A 209 13.51 -13.45 -13.25
N GLN A 210 14.15 -14.20 -12.36
CA GLN A 210 14.37 -15.64 -12.42
C GLN A 210 15.01 -16.10 -13.76
N GLY A 211 15.83 -15.22 -14.36
CA GLY A 211 16.50 -15.48 -15.63
C GLY A 211 15.59 -15.38 -16.86
N VAL A 212 14.32 -14.92 -16.69
CA VAL A 212 13.35 -14.81 -17.78
C VAL A 212 13.34 -13.38 -18.34
N ARG A 213 13.40 -13.26 -19.67
CA ARG A 213 13.24 -11.98 -20.36
C ARG A 213 11.78 -11.53 -20.26
N MET A 214 11.57 -10.23 -20.07
CA MET A 214 10.24 -9.64 -20.05
C MET A 214 9.51 -9.84 -21.38
N GLU A 215 8.30 -10.36 -21.31
CA GLU A 215 7.39 -10.55 -22.44
C GLU A 215 6.54 -9.30 -22.67
N LYS A 216 6.00 -9.15 -23.91
CA LYS A 216 5.25 -7.95 -24.29
C LYS A 216 3.83 -7.92 -23.72
N ASP A 217 3.20 -9.07 -23.58
CA ASP A 217 1.79 -9.15 -23.14
C ASP A 217 1.65 -9.05 -21.63
N ALA A 218 0.70 -8.26 -21.18
CA ALA A 218 0.32 -8.21 -19.77
C ALA A 218 -0.52 -9.43 -19.39
N HIS A 219 -0.26 -10.00 -18.21
CA HIS A 219 -0.98 -11.16 -17.71
C HIS A 219 -1.42 -10.98 -16.25
N THR A 220 -2.39 -11.79 -15.83
CA THR A 220 -2.69 -11.94 -14.41
C THR A 220 -1.64 -12.82 -13.74
N ILE A 221 -1.37 -12.56 -12.48
CA ILE A 221 -0.47 -13.37 -11.65
C ILE A 221 -1.18 -13.72 -10.34
N LYS A 222 -1.00 -14.94 -9.87
CA LYS A 222 -1.46 -15.39 -8.55
C LYS A 222 -0.27 -15.94 -7.79
N PHE A 223 -0.06 -15.43 -6.60
CA PHE A 223 1.08 -15.85 -5.78
C PHE A 223 0.78 -17.06 -4.90
N SER A 224 -0.39 -17.66 -5.06
CA SER A 224 -0.88 -18.78 -4.23
C SER A 224 -0.51 -20.16 -4.73
N THR A 225 0.02 -20.34 -5.96
CA THR A 225 0.26 -21.67 -6.52
C THR A 225 1.47 -22.33 -5.85
N ILE A 226 1.21 -23.40 -5.11
CA ILE A 226 2.25 -24.21 -4.46
C ILE A 226 3.15 -24.86 -5.53
N GLY A 227 4.46 -24.85 -5.28
CA GLY A 227 5.46 -25.39 -6.20
C GLY A 227 6.02 -24.38 -7.21
N ASN A 228 5.40 -23.23 -7.36
CA ASN A 228 5.92 -22.12 -8.14
C ASN A 228 6.74 -21.17 -7.28
N THR A 229 7.63 -20.42 -7.91
CA THR A 229 8.34 -19.29 -7.30
C THR A 229 7.98 -17.99 -7.97
N TYR A 230 8.00 -16.90 -7.22
CA TYR A 230 7.54 -15.60 -7.66
C TYR A 230 8.44 -14.48 -7.16
N SER A 231 8.55 -13.42 -7.94
CA SER A 231 9.03 -12.12 -7.49
C SER A 231 8.20 -11.05 -8.19
N ALA A 232 7.88 -9.97 -7.52
CA ALA A 232 7.08 -8.92 -8.13
C ALA A 232 7.25 -7.58 -7.40
N TYR A 233 6.84 -6.51 -8.09
CA TYR A 233 6.74 -5.19 -7.54
C TYR A 233 5.61 -4.40 -8.21
N TYR A 234 5.10 -3.42 -7.47
CA TYR A 234 4.03 -2.51 -7.84
C TYR A 234 4.40 -1.10 -7.40
N ALA A 235 4.07 -0.12 -8.20
CA ALA A 235 4.12 1.28 -7.80
C ALA A 235 2.93 2.07 -8.34
N SER A 236 2.54 3.10 -7.59
CA SER A 236 1.56 4.09 -8.02
C SER A 236 1.91 5.48 -7.56
N GLY A 237 1.40 6.49 -8.27
CA GLY A 237 1.64 7.88 -7.95
C GLY A 237 1.07 8.84 -8.99
N VAL A 238 1.31 10.14 -8.77
CA VAL A 238 1.07 11.21 -9.74
C VAL A 238 2.43 11.69 -10.23
N ARG A 239 2.64 11.65 -11.55
CA ARG A 239 3.94 11.97 -12.16
C ARG A 239 4.22 13.47 -12.16
N ALA A 240 5.49 13.82 -12.08
CA ALA A 240 5.94 15.19 -12.37
C ALA A 240 5.50 15.64 -13.77
N GLY A 241 5.19 16.92 -13.92
CA GLY A 241 4.69 17.49 -15.18
C GLY A 241 3.19 17.32 -15.40
N GLN A 242 2.47 16.62 -14.50
CA GLN A 242 1.01 16.57 -14.49
C GLN A 242 0.43 17.72 -13.68
N ASN A 243 -0.88 17.92 -13.76
CA ASN A 243 -1.61 18.84 -12.91
C ASN A 243 -2.51 18.11 -11.93
N LEU A 244 -2.72 18.71 -10.77
CA LEU A 244 -3.86 18.44 -9.90
C LEU A 244 -4.90 19.51 -10.21
N GLU A 245 -6.09 19.12 -10.63
CA GLU A 245 -7.21 20.04 -10.84
C GLU A 245 -8.06 20.08 -9.58
N VAL A 246 -8.15 21.24 -8.93
CA VAL A 246 -9.04 21.46 -7.79
C VAL A 246 -10.27 22.19 -8.27
N MET A 247 -11.45 21.56 -8.08
CA MET A 247 -12.76 22.11 -8.43
C MET A 247 -13.55 22.42 -7.15
N LEU A 248 -13.83 23.68 -6.90
CA LEU A 248 -14.61 24.11 -5.74
C LEU A 248 -16.11 23.99 -6.00
N ASP A 249 -16.87 23.60 -5.00
CA ASP A 249 -18.35 23.53 -5.05
C ASP A 249 -18.95 24.92 -5.24
N SER A 250 -18.34 25.97 -4.65
CA SER A 250 -18.73 27.37 -4.77
C SER A 250 -17.59 28.23 -5.30
N PRO A 251 -17.88 29.30 -6.07
CA PRO A 251 -16.84 30.21 -6.54
C PRO A 251 -16.04 30.82 -5.40
N ALA A 252 -14.74 31.02 -5.60
CA ALA A 252 -13.88 31.71 -4.65
C ALA A 252 -14.38 33.14 -4.38
N SER A 253 -14.49 33.53 -3.10
CA SER A 253 -14.91 34.88 -2.70
C SER A 253 -13.87 35.94 -3.01
N GLY A 254 -12.59 35.54 -3.03
CA GLY A 254 -11.47 36.35 -3.49
C GLY A 254 -10.77 37.19 -2.42
N ASP A 255 -11.29 37.24 -1.20
CA ASP A 255 -10.76 38.15 -0.19
C ASP A 255 -9.88 37.46 0.87
N THR A 256 -9.99 36.14 1.02
CA THR A 256 -9.21 35.35 1.97
C THR A 256 -8.67 34.08 1.33
N PRO A 257 -7.44 33.64 1.70
CA PRO A 257 -6.91 32.36 1.25
C PRO A 257 -7.82 31.19 1.67
N ILE A 258 -8.03 30.24 0.77
CA ILE A 258 -8.74 28.98 1.04
C ILE A 258 -7.69 27.94 1.42
N LYS A 259 -7.65 27.57 2.70
CA LYS A 259 -6.81 26.46 3.17
C LYS A 259 -7.53 25.15 2.93
N TRP A 260 -6.91 24.28 2.16
CA TRP A 260 -7.52 23.02 1.77
C TRP A 260 -6.66 21.81 2.13
N LYS A 261 -7.29 20.66 2.24
CA LYS A 261 -6.65 19.35 2.38
C LYS A 261 -7.45 18.30 1.61
N ALA A 262 -6.75 17.31 1.07
CA ALA A 262 -7.34 16.11 0.50
C ALA A 262 -6.62 14.88 1.08
N SER A 263 -7.32 13.76 1.19
CA SER A 263 -6.78 12.54 1.78
C SER A 263 -7.08 11.36 0.87
N LEU A 264 -6.09 10.54 0.61
CA LEU A 264 -6.24 9.28 -0.11
C LEU A 264 -5.97 8.13 0.87
N PRO A 265 -6.99 7.46 1.40
CA PRO A 265 -6.79 6.25 2.18
C PRO A 265 -6.38 5.11 1.25
N VAL A 266 -5.42 4.31 1.69
CA VAL A 266 -4.94 3.13 0.96
C VAL A 266 -4.89 1.95 1.91
N THR A 267 -5.50 0.84 1.51
CA THR A 267 -5.47 -0.41 2.27
C THR A 267 -4.84 -1.51 1.42
N VAL A 268 -3.93 -2.27 2.00
CA VAL A 268 -3.35 -3.48 1.39
C VAL A 268 -3.74 -4.68 2.23
N THR A 269 -4.36 -5.67 1.60
CA THR A 269 -4.72 -6.95 2.22
C THR A 269 -4.11 -8.11 1.45
N TYR A 270 -4.11 -9.30 2.03
CA TYR A 270 -3.48 -10.48 1.42
C TYR A 270 -4.43 -11.67 1.43
N MET A 271 -4.58 -12.29 0.27
CA MET A 271 -5.48 -13.45 0.05
C MET A 271 -4.69 -14.70 -0.33
#